data_03ce7be72a7407ede0c52b8fce0c8d92
#
_entry.id   03ce7be72a7407ede0c52b8fce0c8d92
#
_cell.length_a   1.000
_cell.length_b   1.000
_cell.length_c   1.000
_cell.angle_alpha   90.00
_cell.angle_beta   90.00
_cell.angle_gamma   90.00
#
_symmetry.space_group_name_H-M   'P 1'
#
loop_
_entity.id
_entity.type
_entity.pdbx_description
1 polymer ?
#
loop_
_entity_poly.entity_id
_entity_poly.type
_entity_poly.pdbx_seq_one_letter_code
_entity_poly.pdbx_strand_id
1 'polypeptide(L)'
;MSFHYVTKLPTPDEIRKQFPVPARLAEIKKQRDAEIKDVITGKSNKFLVIIGPCSADNEDAVCDYVSRLAKVNEKVKDKLILIPRIYTNKPRTTGEGYKGIVSQPDPEKKPDFTAGLIAMRKMHIHAIEESELTAADEMLYPDNWGYVEDILSYVAIGARSVEDQQHRMTVSGFDVAAGMKNPTSGTLSVMLNSIYAAQHKHSFIYRGFEVETNGNPLAHAVLRGSVNKHGRSLPNYHYEDLSTLYDLYQDHDLQNPACIIDANHNNSNKQFEQQIRIVKEVMHSRKLNNNIHSLVKGVMIESYIEEGCQKIGEGIYGKSITDPCLGWEASEHLIYDIAEYE
;
A
#
# COMPACT_ATOMS: atom_id res chain seq x y z
N MET A 1 -4.33 -22.80 29.73
CA MET A 1 -4.13 -21.75 28.70
C MET A 1 -3.65 -22.43 27.44
N SER A 2 -4.18 -22.06 26.28
CA SER A 2 -3.83 -22.64 24.98
C SER A 2 -2.72 -21.88 24.22
N PHE A 3 -2.30 -20.71 24.73
CA PHE A 3 -1.13 -20.02 24.18
C PHE A 3 0.17 -20.65 24.70
N HIS A 4 1.09 -20.93 23.77
CA HIS A 4 2.45 -21.35 24.05
C HIS A 4 3.42 -20.26 23.58
N TYR A 5 4.06 -19.59 24.53
CA TYR A 5 5.04 -18.53 24.23
C TYR A 5 6.36 -19.17 23.77
N VAL A 6 6.71 -18.97 22.49
CA VAL A 6 7.88 -19.59 21.86
C VAL A 6 9.14 -18.77 22.14
N THR A 7 9.09 -17.47 21.85
CA THR A 7 10.22 -16.56 22.06
C THR A 7 9.74 -15.13 22.25
N LYS A 8 10.54 -14.31 22.91
CA LYS A 8 10.32 -12.87 23.00
C LYS A 8 10.93 -12.22 21.76
N LEU A 9 10.13 -11.48 21.00
CA LEU A 9 10.62 -10.73 19.85
C LEU A 9 11.39 -9.47 20.32
N PRO A 10 12.40 -9.03 19.56
CA PRO A 10 13.04 -7.74 19.80
C PRO A 10 12.03 -6.61 19.64
N THR A 11 12.18 -5.56 20.42
CA THR A 11 11.35 -4.37 20.33
C THR A 11 11.68 -3.56 19.05
N PRO A 12 10.77 -2.72 18.54
CA PRO A 12 11.08 -1.83 17.44
C PRO A 12 12.31 -0.94 17.71
N ASP A 13 12.47 -0.44 18.93
CA ASP A 13 13.63 0.40 19.30
C ASP A 13 14.94 -0.35 19.22
N GLU A 14 14.96 -1.63 19.64
CA GLU A 14 16.14 -2.51 19.50
C GLU A 14 16.50 -2.73 18.04
N ILE A 15 15.50 -3.02 17.18
CA ILE A 15 15.71 -3.24 15.74
C ILE A 15 16.13 -1.93 15.03
N ARG A 16 15.49 -0.80 15.32
CA ARG A 16 15.88 0.49 14.75
C ARG A 16 17.28 0.92 15.15
N LYS A 17 17.67 0.64 16.39
CA LYS A 17 19.04 0.91 16.87
C LYS A 17 20.08 0.01 16.21
N GLN A 18 19.72 -1.24 15.94
CA GLN A 18 20.61 -2.22 15.28
C GLN A 18 20.76 -1.92 13.77
N PHE A 19 19.69 -1.46 13.13
CA PHE A 19 19.61 -1.12 11.70
C PHE A 19 19.08 0.31 11.53
N PRO A 20 19.88 1.35 11.88
CA PRO A 20 19.44 2.74 11.80
C PRO A 20 19.27 3.17 10.33
N VAL A 21 18.31 4.05 10.07
CA VAL A 21 18.19 4.72 8.76
C VAL A 21 19.31 5.75 8.63
N PRO A 22 20.15 5.69 7.59
CA PRO A 22 21.14 6.72 7.32
C PRO A 22 20.53 8.11 7.18
N ALA A 23 21.21 9.15 7.67
CA ALA A 23 20.71 10.53 7.67
C ALA A 23 20.27 11.00 6.26
N ARG A 24 20.99 10.60 5.21
CA ARG A 24 20.60 10.89 3.81
C ARG A 24 19.22 10.31 3.47
N LEU A 25 18.97 9.07 3.85
CA LEU A 25 17.69 8.41 3.54
C LEU A 25 16.53 8.99 4.37
N ALA A 26 16.80 9.41 5.60
CA ALA A 26 15.81 10.11 6.43
C ALA A 26 15.39 11.46 5.80
N GLU A 27 16.32 12.20 5.18
CA GLU A 27 15.99 13.44 4.47
C GLU A 27 15.21 13.16 3.17
N ILE A 28 15.58 12.11 2.42
CA ILE A 28 14.78 11.65 1.26
C ILE A 28 13.36 11.34 1.70
N LYS A 29 13.19 10.55 2.77
CA LYS A 29 11.85 10.22 3.28
C LYS A 29 11.05 11.48 3.62
N LYS A 30 11.63 12.40 4.34
CA LYS A 30 10.98 13.66 4.73
C LYS A 30 10.51 14.47 3.51
N GLN A 31 11.31 14.54 2.46
CA GLN A 31 10.92 15.18 1.21
C GLN A 31 9.77 14.43 0.53
N ARG A 32 9.88 13.10 0.42
CA ARG A 32 8.85 12.27 -0.22
C ARG A 32 7.53 12.32 0.54
N ASP A 33 7.56 12.31 1.88
CA ASP A 33 6.36 12.46 2.73
C ASP A 33 5.66 13.79 2.44
N ALA A 34 6.42 14.88 2.30
CA ALA A 34 5.87 16.19 1.95
C ALA A 34 5.24 16.20 0.55
N GLU A 35 5.89 15.61 -0.46
CA GLU A 35 5.36 15.52 -1.82
C GLU A 35 4.05 14.72 -1.86
N ILE A 36 3.98 13.57 -1.20
CA ILE A 36 2.76 12.73 -1.12
C ILE A 36 1.65 13.49 -0.37
N LYS A 37 1.98 14.13 0.74
CA LYS A 37 1.05 14.97 1.49
C LYS A 37 0.46 16.08 0.63
N ASP A 38 1.27 16.76 -0.17
CA ASP A 38 0.80 17.84 -1.04
C ASP A 38 -0.19 17.34 -2.11
N VAL A 39 -0.02 16.13 -2.62
CA VAL A 39 -0.99 15.50 -3.53
C VAL A 39 -2.29 15.17 -2.79
N ILE A 40 -2.22 14.50 -1.64
CA ILE A 40 -3.43 14.12 -0.86
C ILE A 40 -4.22 15.35 -0.43
N THR A 41 -3.52 16.43 -0.04
CA THR A 41 -4.17 17.68 0.40
C THR A 41 -4.59 18.61 -0.75
N GLY A 42 -4.34 18.22 -2.01
CA GLY A 42 -4.70 19.00 -3.19
C GLY A 42 -3.81 20.23 -3.45
N LYS A 43 -2.65 20.33 -2.80
CA LYS A 43 -1.65 21.40 -3.05
C LYS A 43 -0.79 21.11 -4.27
N SER A 44 -0.68 19.86 -4.68
CA SER A 44 0.01 19.41 -5.88
C SER A 44 -0.96 18.68 -6.79
N ASN A 45 -0.83 18.95 -8.10
CA ASN A 45 -1.61 18.25 -9.13
C ASN A 45 -0.93 16.95 -9.61
N LYS A 46 0.24 16.59 -9.07
CA LYS A 46 0.88 15.32 -9.43
C LYS A 46 -0.02 14.13 -9.07
N PHE A 47 0.17 13.04 -9.78
CA PHE A 47 -0.61 11.82 -9.59
C PHE A 47 0.24 10.72 -8.93
N LEU A 48 -0.33 10.00 -7.95
CA LEU A 48 0.38 8.93 -7.24
C LEU A 48 0.28 7.62 -8.02
N VAL A 49 1.40 6.95 -8.25
CA VAL A 49 1.45 5.61 -8.83
C VAL A 49 2.12 4.68 -7.82
N ILE A 50 1.32 3.90 -7.08
CA ILE A 50 1.78 2.90 -6.12
C ILE A 50 1.94 1.59 -6.87
N ILE A 51 3.16 1.16 -7.14
CA ILE A 51 3.41 0.05 -8.07
C ILE A 51 4.52 -0.89 -7.57
N GLY A 52 4.28 -2.18 -7.64
CA GLY A 52 5.24 -3.22 -7.23
C GLY A 52 4.62 -4.59 -7.00
N PRO A 53 5.40 -5.58 -6.55
CA PRO A 53 4.97 -6.96 -6.42
C PRO A 53 3.78 -7.14 -5.47
N CYS A 54 2.99 -8.18 -5.70
CA CYS A 54 1.87 -8.57 -4.83
C CYS A 54 2.36 -8.85 -3.39
N SER A 55 3.52 -9.51 -3.26
CA SER A 55 4.28 -9.66 -2.02
C SER A 55 5.76 -9.55 -2.31
N ALA A 56 6.49 -8.85 -1.44
CA ALA A 56 7.94 -8.76 -1.48
C ALA A 56 8.51 -10.00 -0.78
N ASP A 57 9.06 -10.92 -1.57
CA ASP A 57 9.57 -12.23 -1.11
C ASP A 57 11.08 -12.38 -1.29
N ASN A 58 11.68 -11.58 -2.16
CA ASN A 58 13.09 -11.63 -2.51
C ASN A 58 13.68 -10.21 -2.57
N GLU A 59 14.64 -9.90 -1.69
CA GLU A 59 15.23 -8.57 -1.55
C GLU A 59 15.96 -8.14 -2.82
N ASP A 60 16.76 -9.03 -3.44
CA ASP A 60 17.53 -8.69 -4.66
C ASP A 60 16.59 -8.35 -5.81
N ALA A 61 15.53 -9.11 -6.01
CA ALA A 61 14.54 -8.86 -7.05
C ALA A 61 13.73 -7.57 -6.79
N VAL A 62 13.43 -7.26 -5.51
CA VAL A 62 12.79 -5.99 -5.14
C VAL A 62 13.73 -4.82 -5.42
N CYS A 63 15.01 -4.91 -5.05
CA CYS A 63 16.01 -3.88 -5.30
C CYS A 63 16.22 -3.65 -6.82
N ASP A 64 16.30 -4.70 -7.64
CA ASP A 64 16.34 -4.59 -9.11
C ASP A 64 15.08 -3.88 -9.64
N TYR A 65 13.90 -4.28 -9.16
CA TYR A 65 12.64 -3.66 -9.57
C TYR A 65 12.59 -2.15 -9.24
N VAL A 66 12.96 -1.75 -8.03
CA VAL A 66 12.94 -0.33 -7.65
C VAL A 66 14.03 0.49 -8.34
N SER A 67 15.19 -0.12 -8.67
CA SER A 67 16.23 0.51 -9.50
C SER A 67 15.73 0.83 -10.91
N ARG A 68 14.89 -0.05 -11.48
CA ARG A 68 14.20 0.21 -12.77
C ARG A 68 13.18 1.34 -12.61
N LEU A 69 12.39 1.34 -11.54
CA LEU A 69 11.44 2.43 -11.25
C LEU A 69 12.14 3.78 -11.09
N ALA A 70 13.31 3.83 -10.46
CA ALA A 70 14.08 5.06 -10.32
C ALA A 70 14.45 5.68 -11.68
N LYS A 71 14.82 4.85 -12.67
CA LYS A 71 15.12 5.32 -14.03
C LYS A 71 13.89 5.88 -14.75
N VAL A 72 12.72 5.27 -14.54
CA VAL A 72 11.44 5.77 -15.06
C VAL A 72 11.04 7.05 -14.34
N ASN A 73 11.21 7.10 -13.02
CA ASN A 73 10.89 8.28 -12.20
C ASN A 73 11.56 9.55 -12.72
N GLU A 74 12.84 9.46 -13.15
CA GLU A 74 13.56 10.63 -13.71
C GLU A 74 12.86 11.26 -14.93
N LYS A 75 12.09 10.47 -15.67
CA LYS A 75 11.39 10.91 -16.88
C LYS A 75 9.96 11.44 -16.59
N VAL A 76 9.37 11.08 -15.45
CA VAL A 76 7.95 11.37 -15.15
C VAL A 76 7.74 12.15 -13.84
N LYS A 77 8.79 12.45 -13.08
CA LYS A 77 8.73 13.07 -11.74
C LYS A 77 8.12 14.47 -11.70
N ASP A 78 8.01 15.15 -12.83
CA ASP A 78 7.32 16.43 -12.97
C ASP A 78 5.79 16.28 -12.88
N LYS A 79 5.26 15.12 -13.26
CA LYS A 79 3.84 14.79 -13.33
C LYS A 79 3.39 13.74 -12.33
N LEU A 80 4.24 12.75 -12.07
CA LEU A 80 3.92 11.60 -11.23
C LEU A 80 4.80 11.53 -9.97
N ILE A 81 4.26 10.88 -8.94
CA ILE A 81 5.01 10.42 -7.77
C ILE A 81 4.93 8.90 -7.75
N LEU A 82 6.04 8.24 -8.13
CA LEU A 82 6.14 6.79 -8.06
C LEU A 82 6.42 6.35 -6.62
N ILE A 83 5.62 5.43 -6.10
CA ILE A 83 5.75 4.84 -4.77
C ILE A 83 5.91 3.33 -4.93
N PRO A 84 7.11 2.77 -4.70
CA PRO A 84 7.31 1.33 -4.72
C PRO A 84 6.36 0.62 -3.76
N ARG A 85 5.60 -0.36 -4.24
CA ARG A 85 4.77 -1.23 -3.43
C ARG A 85 5.60 -2.41 -2.97
N ILE A 86 6.06 -2.39 -1.72
CA ILE A 86 6.90 -3.42 -1.10
C ILE A 86 6.11 -4.02 0.07
N TYR A 87 5.16 -4.89 -0.24
CA TYR A 87 4.29 -5.51 0.77
C TYR A 87 5.00 -6.69 1.43
N THR A 88 5.37 -6.50 2.69
CA THR A 88 6.13 -7.45 3.50
C THR A 88 5.24 -8.43 4.27
N ASN A 89 3.94 -8.17 4.30
CA ASN A 89 2.92 -9.05 4.89
C ASN A 89 1.90 -9.47 3.82
N LYS A 90 1.37 -10.69 3.94
CA LYS A 90 0.31 -11.20 3.08
C LYS A 90 -0.85 -11.74 3.91
N PRO A 91 -2.00 -11.07 3.95
CA PRO A 91 -3.18 -11.56 4.65
C PRO A 91 -3.74 -12.81 3.98
N ARG A 92 -4.04 -13.85 4.77
CA ARG A 92 -4.60 -15.11 4.32
C ARG A 92 -5.90 -15.43 5.05
N THR A 93 -6.99 -15.54 4.32
CA THR A 93 -8.32 -15.79 4.89
C THR A 93 -8.39 -17.12 5.64
N THR A 94 -7.76 -18.17 5.11
CA THR A 94 -7.71 -19.53 5.72
C THR A 94 -6.50 -19.73 6.59
N GLY A 95 -5.54 -18.79 6.61
CA GLY A 95 -4.26 -18.94 7.31
C GLY A 95 -3.24 -19.83 6.57
N GLU A 96 -3.57 -20.33 5.37
CA GLU A 96 -2.68 -21.17 4.56
C GLU A 96 -1.90 -20.35 3.52
N GLY A 97 -0.74 -20.90 3.07
CA GLY A 97 0.15 -20.30 2.08
C GLY A 97 1.12 -19.27 2.64
N TYR A 98 1.92 -18.67 1.77
CA TYR A 98 2.95 -17.69 2.13
C TYR A 98 2.33 -16.45 2.79
N LYS A 99 2.84 -16.07 3.96
CA LYS A 99 2.30 -14.99 4.81
C LYS A 99 3.10 -13.68 4.75
N GLY A 100 4.09 -13.61 3.87
CA GLY A 100 5.00 -12.47 3.73
C GLY A 100 6.31 -12.66 4.48
N ILE A 101 7.29 -11.83 4.12
CA ILE A 101 8.67 -11.91 4.63
C ILE A 101 8.75 -11.72 6.16
N VAL A 102 7.84 -10.94 6.75
CA VAL A 102 7.78 -10.75 8.20
C VAL A 102 7.57 -12.07 8.95
N SER A 103 6.72 -12.94 8.44
CA SER A 103 6.46 -14.23 9.06
C SER A 103 7.44 -15.30 8.59
N GLN A 104 7.89 -15.21 7.34
CA GLN A 104 8.56 -16.27 6.61
C GLN A 104 9.57 -15.68 5.63
N PRO A 105 10.75 -15.22 6.14
CA PRO A 105 11.78 -14.56 5.31
C PRO A 105 12.34 -15.48 4.23
N ASP A 106 12.30 -16.79 4.44
CA ASP A 106 12.57 -17.81 3.44
C ASP A 106 11.25 -18.58 3.19
N PRO A 107 10.63 -18.45 1.99
CA PRO A 107 9.34 -19.08 1.71
C PRO A 107 9.33 -20.61 1.82
N GLU A 108 10.49 -21.27 1.75
CA GLU A 108 10.62 -22.72 1.82
C GLU A 108 10.90 -23.24 3.23
N LYS A 109 11.17 -22.32 4.19
CA LYS A 109 11.46 -22.67 5.59
C LYS A 109 10.28 -22.42 6.52
N LYS A 110 10.43 -22.89 7.76
CA LYS A 110 9.48 -22.60 8.85
C LYS A 110 9.48 -21.10 9.18
N PRO A 111 8.36 -20.56 9.70
CA PRO A 111 8.29 -19.18 10.15
C PRO A 111 9.40 -18.81 11.15
N ASP A 112 9.99 -17.62 10.95
CA ASP A 112 10.95 -16.99 11.86
C ASP A 112 10.66 -15.50 11.92
N PHE A 113 9.90 -15.07 12.90
CA PHE A 113 9.47 -13.67 13.03
C PHE A 113 10.62 -12.72 13.39
N THR A 114 11.64 -13.16 14.11
CA THR A 114 12.80 -12.31 14.41
C THR A 114 13.58 -12.01 13.15
N ALA A 115 13.92 -13.03 12.37
CA ALA A 115 14.57 -12.86 11.09
C ALA A 115 13.69 -12.07 10.09
N GLY A 116 12.38 -12.30 10.12
CA GLY A 116 11.42 -11.62 9.25
C GLY A 116 11.31 -10.12 9.52
N LEU A 117 11.27 -9.69 10.78
CA LEU A 117 11.26 -8.26 11.14
C LEU A 117 12.55 -7.56 10.72
N ILE A 118 13.69 -8.24 10.84
CA ILE A 118 14.99 -7.72 10.37
C ILE A 118 14.99 -7.64 8.84
N ALA A 119 14.52 -8.67 8.15
CA ALA A 119 14.46 -8.71 6.68
C ALA A 119 13.55 -7.61 6.11
N MET A 120 12.36 -7.42 6.70
CA MET A 120 11.44 -6.32 6.35
C MET A 120 12.15 -4.97 6.41
N ARG A 121 12.79 -4.65 7.55
CA ARG A 121 13.45 -3.36 7.73
C ARG A 121 14.61 -3.15 6.76
N LYS A 122 15.47 -4.15 6.58
CA LYS A 122 16.59 -4.10 5.65
C LYS A 122 16.12 -3.90 4.21
N MET A 123 15.14 -4.66 3.77
CA MET A 123 14.58 -4.54 2.41
C MET A 123 14.09 -3.11 2.12
N HIS A 124 13.38 -2.48 3.06
CA HIS A 124 12.93 -1.10 2.88
C HIS A 124 14.10 -0.10 2.86
N ILE A 125 15.12 -0.27 3.72
CA ILE A 125 16.31 0.59 3.71
C ILE A 125 17.05 0.46 2.37
N HIS A 126 17.35 -0.77 1.93
CA HIS A 126 18.06 -1.02 0.68
C HIS A 126 17.26 -0.53 -0.54
N ALA A 127 15.93 -0.69 -0.53
CA ALA A 127 15.09 -0.18 -1.61
C ALA A 127 15.21 1.36 -1.77
N ILE A 128 15.29 2.12 -0.66
CA ILE A 128 15.49 3.57 -0.72
C ILE A 128 16.94 3.89 -1.14
N GLU A 129 17.93 3.13 -0.68
CA GLU A 129 19.33 3.30 -1.08
C GLU A 129 19.51 3.17 -2.60
N GLU A 130 18.85 2.17 -3.20
CA GLU A 130 18.95 1.86 -4.63
C GLU A 130 18.15 2.84 -5.51
N SER A 131 17.07 3.42 -5.00
CA SER A 131 16.10 4.11 -5.85
C SER A 131 15.82 5.56 -5.50
N GLU A 132 16.14 6.00 -4.28
CA GLU A 132 15.69 7.25 -3.67
C GLU A 132 14.14 7.39 -3.62
N LEU A 133 13.41 6.27 -3.80
CA LEU A 133 11.96 6.20 -3.71
C LEU A 133 11.56 5.55 -2.38
N THR A 134 10.70 6.21 -1.63
CA THR A 134 10.13 5.65 -0.40
C THR A 134 8.92 4.79 -0.72
N ALA A 135 8.74 3.71 0.04
CA ALA A 135 7.80 2.65 -0.28
C ALA A 135 6.44 2.77 0.42
N ALA A 136 5.49 1.98 -0.12
CA ALA A 136 4.23 1.61 0.50
C ALA A 136 4.30 0.18 1.02
N ASP A 137 3.76 -0.06 2.23
CA ASP A 137 3.53 -1.41 2.75
C ASP A 137 2.11 -1.56 3.32
N GLU A 138 1.62 -2.79 3.43
CA GLU A 138 0.32 -3.09 4.07
C GLU A 138 0.52 -3.41 5.55
N MET A 139 -0.08 -2.61 6.43
CA MET A 139 -0.10 -2.88 7.86
C MET A 139 -1.10 -4.00 8.17
N LEU A 140 -0.64 -5.24 8.16
CA LEU A 140 -1.45 -6.39 8.56
C LEU A 140 -1.59 -6.48 10.07
N TYR A 141 -0.52 -6.18 10.80
CA TYR A 141 -0.47 -6.14 12.26
C TYR A 141 -0.06 -4.74 12.72
N PRO A 142 -0.88 -4.06 13.53
CA PRO A 142 -0.56 -2.71 14.03
C PRO A 142 0.80 -2.61 14.73
N ASP A 143 1.23 -3.66 15.44
CA ASP A 143 2.53 -3.70 16.13
C ASP A 143 3.73 -3.60 15.17
N ASN A 144 3.56 -4.00 13.91
CA ASN A 144 4.64 -3.95 12.90
C ASN A 144 5.03 -2.52 12.53
N TRP A 145 4.12 -1.55 12.67
CA TRP A 145 4.38 -0.15 12.32
C TRP A 145 5.66 0.38 12.96
N GLY A 146 5.85 0.16 14.25
CA GLY A 146 7.02 0.67 14.96
C GLY A 146 8.38 0.23 14.43
N TYR A 147 8.46 -0.85 13.66
CA TYR A 147 9.70 -1.30 13.03
C TYR A 147 10.07 -0.56 11.74
N VAL A 148 9.11 0.14 11.14
CA VAL A 148 9.25 0.79 9.81
C VAL A 148 8.70 2.21 9.74
N GLU A 149 8.24 2.80 10.84
CA GLU A 149 7.66 4.14 10.90
C GLU A 149 8.60 5.25 10.41
N ASP A 150 9.90 5.04 10.55
CA ASP A 150 10.97 5.94 10.10
C ASP A 150 11.41 5.71 8.64
N ILE A 151 10.72 4.81 7.90
CA ILE A 151 11.10 4.39 6.53
C ILE A 151 9.95 4.57 5.54
N LEU A 152 8.72 4.15 5.92
CA LEU A 152 7.57 4.15 5.01
C LEU A 152 6.98 5.53 4.82
N SER A 153 6.55 5.85 3.60
CA SER A 153 5.82 7.08 3.26
C SER A 153 4.34 6.86 2.95
N TYR A 154 3.93 5.61 2.78
CA TYR A 154 2.55 5.23 2.54
C TYR A 154 2.22 3.91 3.24
N VAL A 155 1.06 3.85 3.87
CA VAL A 155 0.57 2.62 4.52
C VAL A 155 -0.80 2.27 3.96
N ALA A 156 -1.00 1.00 3.57
CA ALA A 156 -2.31 0.50 3.21
C ALA A 156 -2.93 -0.30 4.37
N ILE A 157 -4.21 -0.07 4.63
CA ILE A 157 -5.02 -0.90 5.52
C ILE A 157 -5.88 -1.82 4.67
N GLY A 158 -5.64 -3.11 4.80
CA GLY A 158 -6.28 -4.14 3.99
C GLY A 158 -7.79 -4.24 4.20
N ALA A 159 -8.49 -4.79 3.19
CA ALA A 159 -9.94 -4.95 3.20
C ALA A 159 -10.49 -5.83 4.35
N ARG A 160 -9.63 -6.69 4.94
CA ARG A 160 -10.00 -7.53 6.09
C ARG A 160 -9.68 -6.87 7.43
N SER A 161 -8.88 -5.81 7.42
CA SER A 161 -8.40 -5.10 8.62
C SER A 161 -9.10 -3.76 8.82
N VAL A 162 -9.72 -3.19 7.78
CA VAL A 162 -10.29 -1.84 7.80
C VAL A 162 -11.43 -1.67 8.82
N GLU A 163 -12.11 -2.74 9.18
CA GLU A 163 -13.17 -2.75 10.20
C GLU A 163 -12.62 -2.89 11.64
N ASP A 164 -11.36 -3.33 11.78
CA ASP A 164 -10.76 -3.54 13.08
C ASP A 164 -10.43 -2.22 13.78
N GLN A 165 -10.87 -2.11 15.03
CA GLN A 165 -10.72 -0.91 15.84
C GLN A 165 -9.25 -0.54 16.06
N GLN A 166 -8.39 -1.52 16.34
CA GLN A 166 -6.98 -1.24 16.61
C GLN A 166 -6.26 -0.67 15.37
N HIS A 167 -6.59 -1.15 14.16
CA HIS A 167 -6.03 -0.59 12.91
C HIS A 167 -6.42 0.88 12.73
N ARG A 168 -7.71 1.22 12.90
CA ARG A 168 -8.20 2.60 12.75
C ARG A 168 -7.52 3.55 13.75
N MET A 169 -7.44 3.13 15.00
CA MET A 169 -6.82 3.93 16.07
C MET A 169 -5.32 4.07 15.87
N THR A 170 -4.63 3.02 15.40
CA THR A 170 -3.19 3.08 15.10
C THR A 170 -2.93 4.06 13.96
N VAL A 171 -3.75 4.03 12.89
CA VAL A 171 -3.63 4.98 11.76
C VAL A 171 -3.81 6.43 12.21
N SER A 172 -4.63 6.71 13.23
CA SER A 172 -4.79 8.07 13.76
C SER A 172 -3.52 8.67 14.37
N GLY A 173 -2.52 7.84 14.64
CA GLY A 173 -1.20 8.25 15.12
C GLY A 173 -0.13 8.35 14.05
N PHE A 174 -0.46 8.16 12.76
CA PHE A 174 0.52 8.25 11.67
C PHE A 174 0.69 9.69 11.17
N ASP A 175 1.92 10.01 10.78
CA ASP A 175 2.27 11.26 10.10
C ASP A 175 2.39 11.12 8.57
N VAL A 176 2.10 9.92 8.03
CA VAL A 176 2.20 9.57 6.61
C VAL A 176 0.84 9.25 6.01
N ALA A 177 0.77 9.23 4.68
CA ALA A 177 -0.45 8.87 3.96
C ALA A 177 -0.90 7.44 4.28
N ALA A 178 -2.19 7.26 4.58
CA ALA A 178 -2.78 5.98 4.92
C ALA A 178 -4.02 5.68 4.08
N GLY A 179 -3.93 4.67 3.21
CA GLY A 179 -5.01 4.24 2.34
C GLY A 179 -5.89 3.18 3.02
N MET A 180 -7.16 3.53 3.29
CA MET A 180 -8.15 2.65 3.88
C MET A 180 -8.90 1.91 2.77
N LYS A 181 -8.62 0.62 2.56
CA LYS A 181 -9.31 -0.16 1.51
C LYS A 181 -10.77 -0.39 1.88
N ASN A 182 -11.70 -0.31 0.91
CA ASN A 182 -13.06 -0.77 1.16
C ASN A 182 -13.04 -2.24 1.58
N PRO A 183 -13.95 -2.66 2.52
CA PRO A 183 -14.03 -4.06 2.96
C PRO A 183 -14.36 -4.99 1.80
N THR A 184 -14.13 -6.28 1.97
CA THR A 184 -14.42 -7.30 0.94
C THR A 184 -15.87 -7.32 0.51
N SER A 185 -16.79 -6.93 1.39
CA SER A 185 -18.23 -6.75 1.08
C SER A 185 -18.52 -5.59 0.13
N GLY A 186 -17.61 -4.63 0.00
CA GLY A 186 -17.81 -3.43 -0.82
C GLY A 186 -18.53 -2.28 -0.13
N THR A 187 -18.85 -2.38 1.16
CA THR A 187 -19.63 -1.39 1.90
C THR A 187 -18.84 -0.09 2.09
N LEU A 188 -19.15 0.94 1.30
CA LEU A 188 -18.43 2.21 1.32
C LEU A 188 -18.57 2.95 2.66
N SER A 189 -19.72 2.90 3.32
CA SER A 189 -19.93 3.52 4.63
C SER A 189 -18.97 2.99 5.71
N VAL A 190 -18.61 1.70 5.66
CA VAL A 190 -17.62 1.12 6.57
C VAL A 190 -16.23 1.72 6.31
N MET A 191 -15.85 1.87 5.05
CA MET A 191 -14.59 2.52 4.68
C MET A 191 -14.56 3.98 5.11
N LEU A 192 -15.62 4.74 4.85
CA LEU A 192 -15.72 6.16 5.24
C LEU A 192 -15.69 6.35 6.76
N ASN A 193 -16.40 5.50 7.52
CA ASN A 193 -16.33 5.47 8.98
C ASN A 193 -14.90 5.14 9.47
N SER A 194 -14.17 4.30 8.75
CA SER A 194 -12.78 3.96 9.09
C SER A 194 -11.85 5.15 8.85
N ILE A 195 -12.05 5.89 7.77
CA ILE A 195 -11.33 7.13 7.47
C ILE A 195 -11.65 8.19 8.54
N TYR A 196 -12.93 8.36 8.87
CA TYR A 196 -13.36 9.28 9.92
C TYR A 196 -12.66 8.99 11.26
N ALA A 197 -12.71 7.72 11.70
CA ALA A 197 -12.04 7.32 12.93
C ALA A 197 -10.52 7.59 12.85
N ALA A 198 -9.87 7.26 11.74
CA ALA A 198 -8.44 7.49 11.56
C ALA A 198 -8.05 8.98 11.54
N GLN A 199 -8.95 9.87 11.10
CA GLN A 199 -8.72 11.32 11.08
C GLN A 199 -8.95 12.01 12.41
N HIS A 200 -9.47 11.31 13.43
CA HIS A 200 -9.80 11.88 14.74
C HIS A 200 -8.83 11.43 15.84
N LYS A 201 -8.85 12.16 16.96
CA LYS A 201 -8.05 11.88 18.16
C LYS A 201 -8.57 10.64 18.89
N HIS A 202 -7.64 9.83 19.40
CA HIS A 202 -7.97 8.67 20.23
C HIS A 202 -7.01 8.53 21.40
N SER A 203 -7.53 7.93 22.50
CA SER A 203 -6.72 7.42 23.60
C SER A 203 -6.93 5.92 23.70
N PHE A 204 -5.86 5.14 23.65
CA PHE A 204 -5.94 3.67 23.65
C PHE A 204 -4.64 3.02 24.13
N ILE A 205 -4.68 1.69 24.28
CA ILE A 205 -3.49 0.91 24.64
C ILE A 205 -2.76 0.51 23.36
N TYR A 206 -1.51 0.95 23.22
CA TYR A 206 -0.64 0.60 22.11
C TYR A 206 0.73 0.15 22.62
N ARG A 207 1.15 -1.08 22.29
CA ARG A 207 2.46 -1.63 22.64
C ARG A 207 2.80 -1.55 24.15
N GLY A 208 1.78 -1.74 25.01
CA GLY A 208 1.93 -1.71 26.45
C GLY A 208 1.94 -0.32 27.10
N PHE A 209 1.62 0.72 26.32
CA PHE A 209 1.47 2.10 26.79
C PHE A 209 0.03 2.58 26.59
N GLU A 210 -0.43 3.47 27.45
CA GLU A 210 -1.54 4.35 27.16
C GLU A 210 -1.01 5.45 26.24
N VAL A 211 -1.64 5.62 25.08
CA VAL A 211 -1.23 6.61 24.07
C VAL A 211 -2.39 7.53 23.71
N GLU A 212 -2.06 8.76 23.34
CA GLU A 212 -2.99 9.70 22.70
C GLU A 212 -2.51 10.01 21.30
N THR A 213 -3.44 10.07 20.33
CA THR A 213 -3.16 10.43 18.94
C THR A 213 -3.82 11.73 18.57
N ASN A 214 -3.34 12.38 17.50
CA ASN A 214 -3.89 13.66 17.04
C ASN A 214 -4.89 13.52 15.89
N GLY A 215 -5.05 12.32 15.34
CA GLY A 215 -5.74 12.07 14.09
C GLY A 215 -4.82 12.26 12.88
N ASN A 216 -5.03 11.46 11.85
CA ASN A 216 -4.26 11.49 10.60
C ASN A 216 -5.10 12.09 9.46
N PRO A 217 -4.94 13.38 9.13
CA PRO A 217 -5.70 14.03 8.06
C PRO A 217 -5.38 13.51 6.65
N LEU A 218 -4.38 12.63 6.53
CA LEU A 218 -3.97 11.99 5.27
C LEU A 218 -4.56 10.59 5.09
N ALA A 219 -5.41 10.13 6.02
CA ALA A 219 -6.20 8.90 5.84
C ALA A 219 -7.23 9.10 4.72
N HIS A 220 -7.25 8.20 3.74
CA HIS A 220 -8.05 8.34 2.52
C HIS A 220 -8.55 7.00 2.00
N ALA A 221 -9.47 7.02 1.02
CA ALA A 221 -10.07 5.84 0.43
C ALA A 221 -9.14 5.08 -0.52
N VAL A 222 -9.27 3.75 -0.52
CA VAL A 222 -8.72 2.90 -1.59
C VAL A 222 -9.83 1.98 -2.08
N LEU A 223 -10.22 2.11 -3.36
CA LEU A 223 -11.22 1.26 -4.00
C LEU A 223 -10.55 0.06 -4.65
N ARG A 224 -10.93 -1.14 -4.21
CA ARG A 224 -10.33 -2.43 -4.66
C ARG A 224 -11.34 -3.42 -5.26
N GLY A 225 -12.58 -2.97 -5.51
CA GLY A 225 -13.69 -3.85 -5.84
C GLY A 225 -14.20 -4.64 -4.62
N SER A 226 -15.16 -5.47 -4.84
CA SER A 226 -15.84 -6.25 -3.80
C SER A 226 -16.20 -7.66 -4.26
N VAL A 227 -16.69 -8.48 -3.35
CA VAL A 227 -17.23 -9.81 -3.63
C VAL A 227 -18.67 -9.85 -3.12
N ASN A 228 -19.62 -10.20 -3.99
CA ASN A 228 -20.99 -10.34 -3.58
C ASN A 228 -21.25 -11.68 -2.84
N LYS A 229 -22.46 -11.86 -2.30
CA LYS A 229 -22.87 -13.07 -1.56
C LYS A 229 -22.76 -14.40 -2.36
N HIS A 230 -22.60 -14.31 -3.67
CA HIS A 230 -22.43 -15.47 -4.57
C HIS A 230 -20.96 -15.70 -4.98
N GLY A 231 -20.00 -14.96 -4.37
CA GLY A 231 -18.58 -15.07 -4.68
C GLY A 231 -18.14 -14.38 -5.98
N ARG A 232 -19.03 -13.60 -6.62
CA ARG A 232 -18.71 -12.87 -7.85
C ARG A 232 -18.03 -11.54 -7.51
N SER A 233 -16.94 -11.22 -8.21
CA SER A 233 -16.29 -9.91 -8.13
C SER A 233 -17.18 -8.82 -8.74
N LEU A 234 -17.22 -7.69 -8.05
CA LEU A 234 -17.90 -6.46 -8.47
C LEU A 234 -16.85 -5.34 -8.44
N PRO A 235 -16.50 -4.76 -9.60
CA PRO A 235 -15.63 -3.61 -9.64
C PRO A 235 -16.28 -2.37 -9.03
N ASN A 236 -15.48 -1.38 -8.62
CA ASN A 236 -15.96 -0.11 -8.09
C ASN A 236 -15.05 1.07 -8.49
N TYR A 237 -14.60 1.09 -9.75
CA TYR A 237 -13.74 2.12 -10.34
C TYR A 237 -14.37 2.84 -11.52
N HIS A 238 -15.60 2.47 -11.92
CA HIS A 238 -16.30 3.11 -13.03
C HIS A 238 -16.69 4.54 -12.69
N TYR A 239 -17.00 5.31 -13.70
CA TYR A 239 -17.36 6.73 -13.56
C TYR A 239 -18.46 6.96 -12.50
N GLU A 240 -19.49 6.13 -12.49
CA GLU A 240 -20.61 6.21 -11.55
C GLU A 240 -20.20 5.89 -10.12
N ASP A 241 -19.29 4.92 -9.93
CA ASP A 241 -18.75 4.57 -8.61
C ASP A 241 -17.93 5.73 -8.03
N LEU A 242 -17.10 6.35 -8.88
CA LEU A 242 -16.25 7.48 -8.48
C LEU A 242 -17.07 8.73 -8.18
N SER A 243 -18.12 9.00 -8.98
CA SER A 243 -19.06 10.08 -8.73
C SER A 243 -19.80 9.87 -7.41
N THR A 244 -20.30 8.67 -7.17
CA THR A 244 -20.96 8.29 -5.92
C THR A 244 -20.03 8.45 -4.72
N LEU A 245 -18.76 8.04 -4.82
CA LEU A 245 -17.80 8.21 -3.74
C LEU A 245 -17.53 9.69 -3.46
N TYR A 246 -17.45 10.53 -4.51
CA TYR A 246 -17.27 11.97 -4.32
C TYR A 246 -18.44 12.56 -3.52
N ASP A 247 -19.68 12.25 -3.87
CA ASP A 247 -20.87 12.74 -3.16
C ASP A 247 -20.87 12.25 -1.70
N LEU A 248 -20.55 10.97 -1.46
CA LEU A 248 -20.43 10.43 -0.11
C LEU A 248 -19.35 11.12 0.74
N TYR A 249 -18.24 11.54 0.14
CA TYR A 249 -17.21 12.32 0.85
C TYR A 249 -17.74 13.70 1.27
N GLN A 250 -18.60 14.34 0.45
CA GLN A 250 -19.19 15.63 0.81
C GLN A 250 -20.20 15.52 1.95
N ASP A 251 -20.91 14.39 2.05
CA ASP A 251 -21.89 14.12 3.09
C ASP A 251 -21.24 13.75 4.45
N HIS A 252 -19.95 13.38 4.45
CA HIS A 252 -19.19 13.05 5.65
C HIS A 252 -18.23 14.19 5.99
N ASP A 253 -18.08 14.50 7.28
CA ASP A 253 -17.10 15.48 7.78
C ASP A 253 -15.67 14.88 7.72
N LEU A 254 -15.15 14.70 6.51
CA LEU A 254 -13.84 14.13 6.23
C LEU A 254 -12.89 15.18 5.69
N GLN A 255 -11.65 15.15 6.18
CA GLN A 255 -10.60 16.04 5.70
C GLN A 255 -9.97 15.47 4.41
N ASN A 256 -9.54 16.38 3.52
CA ASN A 256 -8.76 16.05 2.32
C ASN A 256 -9.37 14.88 1.50
N PRO A 257 -10.53 15.06 0.83
CA PRO A 257 -11.13 14.03 0.00
C PRO A 257 -10.13 13.49 -1.02
N ALA A 258 -9.79 12.21 -0.90
CA ALA A 258 -8.83 11.54 -1.77
C ALA A 258 -9.16 10.05 -1.92
N CYS A 259 -8.89 9.52 -3.11
CA CYS A 259 -9.08 8.12 -3.43
C CYS A 259 -7.93 7.59 -4.28
N ILE A 260 -7.45 6.40 -3.96
CA ILE A 260 -6.55 5.60 -4.79
C ILE A 260 -7.35 4.43 -5.39
N ILE A 261 -7.16 4.15 -6.66
CA ILE A 261 -7.82 3.02 -7.32
C ILE A 261 -6.85 1.84 -7.40
N ASP A 262 -7.16 0.77 -6.66
CA ASP A 262 -6.46 -0.51 -6.78
C ASP A 262 -6.93 -1.20 -8.07
N ALA A 263 -6.09 -1.20 -9.08
CA ALA A 263 -6.42 -1.69 -10.41
C ALA A 263 -6.48 -3.22 -10.51
N ASN A 264 -6.03 -3.94 -9.48
CA ASN A 264 -6.08 -5.40 -9.41
C ASN A 264 -7.25 -5.90 -8.51
N HIS A 265 -7.03 -6.94 -7.74
CA HIS A 265 -7.98 -7.58 -6.82
C HIS A 265 -9.36 -7.83 -7.46
N ASN A 266 -10.44 -7.33 -6.86
CA ASN A 266 -11.78 -7.54 -7.40
C ASN A 266 -12.17 -6.55 -8.50
N ASN A 267 -11.42 -5.48 -8.69
CA ASN A 267 -11.58 -4.56 -9.81
C ASN A 267 -11.21 -5.24 -11.15
N SER A 268 -10.16 -6.07 -11.16
CA SER A 268 -9.74 -6.85 -12.33
C SER A 268 -10.30 -8.29 -12.34
N ASN A 269 -11.04 -8.70 -11.31
CA ASN A 269 -11.36 -10.10 -11.05
C ASN A 269 -10.10 -10.98 -10.98
N LYS A 270 -8.99 -10.43 -10.47
CA LYS A 270 -7.64 -11.04 -10.41
C LYS A 270 -7.03 -11.40 -11.77
N GLN A 271 -7.53 -10.83 -12.85
CA GLN A 271 -6.93 -10.91 -14.18
C GLN A 271 -5.95 -9.75 -14.31
N PHE A 272 -4.67 -10.00 -14.02
CA PHE A 272 -3.67 -8.95 -13.84
C PHE A 272 -3.48 -8.08 -15.10
N GLU A 273 -3.68 -8.62 -16.30
CA GLU A 273 -3.60 -7.89 -17.57
C GLU A 273 -4.66 -6.78 -17.68
N GLN A 274 -5.79 -6.94 -16.99
CA GLN A 274 -6.87 -5.96 -16.99
C GLN A 274 -6.48 -4.66 -16.27
N GLN A 275 -5.45 -4.67 -15.44
CA GLN A 275 -4.98 -3.46 -14.75
C GLN A 275 -4.71 -2.30 -15.73
N ILE A 276 -4.14 -2.60 -16.91
CA ILE A 276 -3.85 -1.58 -17.95
C ILE A 276 -5.14 -0.89 -18.42
N ARG A 277 -6.15 -1.68 -18.75
CA ARG A 277 -7.45 -1.16 -19.19
C ARG A 277 -8.11 -0.34 -18.09
N ILE A 278 -8.11 -0.86 -16.85
CA ILE A 278 -8.73 -0.22 -15.69
C ILE A 278 -8.09 1.15 -15.43
N VAL A 279 -6.76 1.22 -15.42
CA VAL A 279 -6.05 2.50 -15.23
C VAL A 279 -6.43 3.50 -16.33
N LYS A 280 -6.46 3.09 -17.60
CA LYS A 280 -6.85 3.95 -18.72
C LYS A 280 -8.30 4.48 -18.58
N GLU A 281 -9.22 3.63 -18.11
CA GLU A 281 -10.61 4.03 -17.86
C GLU A 281 -10.71 5.05 -16.70
N VAL A 282 -9.97 4.83 -15.62
CA VAL A 282 -9.89 5.78 -14.50
C VAL A 282 -9.33 7.13 -14.94
N MET A 283 -8.22 7.13 -15.71
CA MET A 283 -7.63 8.35 -16.25
C MET A 283 -8.60 9.09 -17.20
N HIS A 284 -9.36 8.34 -18.01
CA HIS A 284 -10.39 8.92 -18.86
C HIS A 284 -11.52 9.57 -18.04
N SER A 285 -12.01 8.89 -17.00
CA SER A 285 -13.05 9.44 -16.09
C SER A 285 -12.59 10.73 -15.40
N ARG A 286 -11.32 10.82 -15.01
CA ARG A 286 -10.70 12.03 -14.46
C ARG A 286 -10.75 13.21 -15.45
N LYS A 287 -10.52 12.98 -16.74
CA LYS A 287 -10.60 14.02 -17.78
C LYS A 287 -12.01 14.52 -18.02
N LEU A 288 -13.02 13.66 -17.83
CA LEU A 288 -14.43 14.00 -18.08
C LEU A 288 -15.08 14.80 -16.96
N ASN A 289 -14.58 14.68 -15.70
CA ASN A 289 -15.26 15.23 -14.53
C ASN A 289 -14.26 15.80 -13.53
N ASN A 290 -14.35 17.10 -13.25
CA ASN A 290 -13.47 17.81 -12.32
C ASN A 290 -13.58 17.28 -10.88
N ASN A 291 -14.76 16.81 -10.45
CA ASN A 291 -14.95 16.23 -9.11
C ASN A 291 -14.19 14.90 -8.99
N ILE A 292 -14.29 14.05 -10.03
CA ILE A 292 -13.51 12.81 -10.10
C ILE A 292 -12.01 13.13 -10.18
N HIS A 293 -11.62 14.12 -10.98
CA HIS A 293 -10.23 14.58 -11.06
C HIS A 293 -9.68 15.00 -9.70
N SER A 294 -10.46 15.77 -8.94
CA SER A 294 -10.05 16.23 -7.61
C SER A 294 -10.00 15.12 -6.56
N LEU A 295 -10.89 14.11 -6.66
CA LEU A 295 -11.00 13.00 -5.72
C LEU A 295 -9.94 11.93 -5.96
N VAL A 296 -9.78 11.46 -7.22
CA VAL A 296 -8.87 10.36 -7.54
C VAL A 296 -7.44 10.88 -7.66
N LYS A 297 -6.63 10.60 -6.64
CA LYS A 297 -5.25 11.10 -6.50
C LYS A 297 -4.20 10.12 -7.00
N GLY A 298 -4.58 8.88 -7.30
CA GLY A 298 -3.61 7.88 -7.74
C GLY A 298 -4.21 6.52 -8.05
N VAL A 299 -3.33 5.62 -8.47
CA VAL A 299 -3.62 4.21 -8.72
C VAL A 299 -2.65 3.31 -7.96
N MET A 300 -3.10 2.08 -7.67
CA MET A 300 -2.27 1.01 -7.12
C MET A 300 -2.25 -0.15 -8.10
N ILE A 301 -1.04 -0.61 -8.45
CA ILE A 301 -0.78 -1.59 -9.52
C ILE A 301 0.07 -2.72 -8.97
N GLU A 302 -0.33 -3.97 -9.21
CA GLU A 302 0.50 -5.14 -8.92
C GLU A 302 1.36 -5.48 -10.13
N SER A 303 2.67 -5.31 -9.98
CA SER A 303 3.69 -5.42 -11.01
C SER A 303 4.97 -6.02 -10.45
N TYR A 304 5.67 -6.83 -11.23
CA TYR A 304 7.00 -7.30 -10.88
C TYR A 304 7.91 -7.36 -12.12
N ILE A 305 9.08 -8.00 -12.01
CA ILE A 305 10.02 -8.11 -13.16
C ILE A 305 9.40 -9.00 -14.24
N GLU A 306 8.97 -10.22 -13.84
CA GLU A 306 8.35 -11.21 -14.73
C GLU A 306 6.83 -11.21 -14.53
N GLU A 307 6.08 -11.35 -15.61
CA GLU A 307 4.61 -11.38 -15.55
C GLU A 307 4.05 -12.66 -14.94
N GLY A 308 2.83 -12.55 -14.40
CA GLY A 308 2.09 -13.66 -13.83
C GLY A 308 2.53 -14.03 -12.43
N CYS A 309 2.44 -15.32 -12.10
CA CYS A 309 2.87 -15.87 -10.81
C CYS A 309 3.49 -17.26 -10.97
N GLN A 310 4.17 -17.71 -9.93
CA GLN A 310 4.79 -19.03 -9.83
C GLN A 310 4.45 -19.68 -8.49
N LYS A 311 4.72 -20.99 -8.38
CA LYS A 311 4.67 -21.69 -7.09
C LYS A 311 5.97 -21.47 -6.32
N ILE A 312 5.90 -21.55 -4.99
CA ILE A 312 7.09 -21.56 -4.14
C ILE A 312 8.00 -22.73 -4.59
N GLY A 313 9.31 -22.47 -4.74
CA GLY A 313 10.29 -23.44 -5.18
C GLY A 313 10.50 -23.54 -6.70
N GLU A 314 9.74 -22.83 -7.55
CA GLU A 314 10.00 -22.77 -9.00
C GLU A 314 11.22 -21.91 -9.36
N GLY A 315 11.58 -20.93 -8.50
CA GLY A 315 12.84 -20.20 -8.57
C GLY A 315 13.00 -19.21 -9.73
N ILE A 316 11.91 -18.77 -10.36
CA ILE A 316 11.97 -17.76 -11.43
C ILE A 316 12.19 -16.39 -10.76
N TYR A 317 13.33 -15.77 -11.02
CA TYR A 317 13.72 -14.48 -10.47
C TYR A 317 12.74 -13.37 -10.83
N GLY A 318 12.29 -12.60 -9.82
CA GLY A 318 11.38 -11.48 -10.02
C GLY A 318 9.96 -11.84 -10.49
N LYS A 319 9.53 -13.10 -10.27
CA LYS A 319 8.17 -13.55 -10.53
C LYS A 319 7.41 -13.77 -9.22
N SER A 320 6.19 -13.25 -9.13
CA SER A 320 5.38 -13.31 -7.90
C SER A 320 5.11 -14.74 -7.44
N ILE A 321 5.30 -15.02 -6.15
CA ILE A 321 4.91 -16.28 -5.50
C ILE A 321 3.51 -16.24 -4.87
N THR A 322 2.75 -15.19 -5.12
CA THR A 322 1.39 -14.98 -4.62
C THR A 322 0.43 -14.67 -5.76
N ASP A 323 -0.29 -13.54 -5.77
CA ASP A 323 -1.18 -13.21 -6.86
C ASP A 323 -0.38 -12.77 -8.12
N PRO A 324 -0.88 -13.04 -9.34
CA PRO A 324 -0.18 -12.70 -10.57
C PRO A 324 -0.05 -11.18 -10.77
N CYS A 325 1.09 -10.75 -11.31
CA CYS A 325 1.46 -9.35 -11.51
C CYS A 325 1.69 -9.03 -13.00
N LEU A 326 1.57 -7.76 -13.38
CA LEU A 326 2.10 -7.27 -14.65
C LEU A 326 3.63 -7.45 -14.68
N GLY A 327 4.19 -7.74 -15.83
CA GLY A 327 5.63 -7.72 -16.06
C GLY A 327 6.18 -6.31 -16.20
N TRP A 328 7.52 -6.18 -16.14
CA TRP A 328 8.19 -4.88 -16.16
C TRP A 328 7.85 -4.05 -17.41
N GLU A 329 7.97 -4.64 -18.59
CA GLU A 329 7.77 -3.92 -19.86
C GLU A 329 6.37 -3.29 -19.96
N ALA A 330 5.34 -4.07 -19.65
CA ALA A 330 3.96 -3.58 -19.63
C ALA A 330 3.74 -2.48 -18.57
N SER A 331 4.42 -2.59 -17.44
CA SER A 331 4.32 -1.63 -16.33
C SER A 331 5.03 -0.32 -16.66
N GLU A 332 6.21 -0.37 -17.27
CA GLU A 332 6.93 0.83 -17.72
C GLU A 332 6.12 1.61 -18.74
N HIS A 333 5.54 0.93 -19.75
CA HIS A 333 4.67 1.55 -20.73
C HIS A 333 3.43 2.19 -20.06
N LEU A 334 2.81 1.49 -19.11
CA LEU A 334 1.65 2.01 -18.39
C LEU A 334 1.97 3.26 -17.59
N ILE A 335 3.15 3.35 -16.97
CA ILE A 335 3.58 4.56 -16.27
C ILE A 335 3.71 5.75 -17.23
N TYR A 336 4.28 5.55 -18.44
CA TYR A 336 4.35 6.60 -19.45
C TYR A 336 2.97 6.99 -19.96
N ASP A 337 2.08 6.02 -20.22
CA ASP A 337 0.69 6.29 -20.59
C ASP A 337 0.00 7.18 -19.53
N ILE A 338 0.16 6.88 -18.23
CA ILE A 338 -0.38 7.71 -17.14
C ILE A 338 0.20 9.13 -17.20
N ALA A 339 1.51 9.27 -17.41
CA ALA A 339 2.15 10.58 -17.48
C ALA A 339 1.71 11.41 -18.69
N GLU A 340 1.28 10.77 -19.77
CA GLU A 340 0.68 11.46 -20.92
C GLU A 340 -0.75 11.97 -20.64
N TYR A 341 -1.46 11.32 -19.72
CA TYR A 341 -2.80 11.75 -19.29
C TYR A 341 -2.75 12.97 -18.36
N GLU A 342 -1.72 13.08 -17.52
CA GLU A 342 -1.46 14.22 -16.62
C GLU A 342 -0.64 15.31 -17.33
#